data_2ef66e463b0a44c9ffc2f5109fd69798
#
_entry.id   2ef66e463b0a44c9ffc2f5109fd69798
#
_cell.length_a   1.000
_cell.length_b   1.000
_cell.length_c   1.000
_cell.angle_alpha   90.00
_cell.angle_beta   90.00
_cell.angle_gamma   90.00
#
_symmetry.space_group_name_H-M   'P 1'
#
loop_
_entity.id
_entity.type
_entity.pdbx_description
1 polymer ?
#
loop_
_entity_poly.entity_id
_entity_poly.type
_entity_poly.pdbx_seq_one_letter_code
_entity_poly.pdbx_strand_id
1 'polypeptide(L)'
;MLVMIKSAPDTTDGAIGLTLAKEGGADLVLLQNGVYFAQKERMGTFSGAVYVLDDDKRLRGLKDSEMDERVKTIDYDKLTDIITGGEKVAGMF
;
A
#
# COMPACT_ATOMS: atom_id res chain seq x y z
N MET A 1 0.49 -9.05 9.86
CA MET A 1 0.39 -9.58 8.49
C MET A 1 0.39 -8.42 7.51
N LEU A 2 1.08 -8.58 6.41
CA LEU A 2 1.21 -7.58 5.35
C LEU A 2 0.66 -8.09 4.03
N VAL A 3 -0.01 -7.22 3.29
CA VAL A 3 -0.32 -7.44 1.88
C VAL A 3 0.41 -6.35 1.08
N MET A 4 1.17 -6.76 0.09
CA MET A 4 1.89 -5.83 -0.79
C MET A 4 1.14 -5.73 -2.11
N ILE A 5 0.88 -4.51 -2.56
CA ILE A 5 0.17 -4.26 -3.82
C ILE A 5 1.05 -3.42 -4.73
N LYS A 6 1.38 -3.96 -5.89
CA LYS A 6 2.14 -3.27 -6.95
C LYS A 6 1.27 -2.93 -8.16
N SER A 7 0.06 -3.43 -8.22
CA SER A 7 -0.88 -3.23 -9.33
C SER A 7 -1.82 -2.06 -9.06
N ALA A 8 -2.27 -1.41 -10.13
CA ALA A 8 -3.15 -0.24 -10.03
C ALA A 8 -4.53 -0.61 -9.48
N PRO A 9 -5.25 0.37 -8.89
CA PRO A 9 -6.58 0.12 -8.31
C PRO A 9 -7.63 -0.40 -9.30
N ASP A 10 -7.50 -0.07 -10.57
CA ASP A 10 -8.44 -0.49 -11.61
C ASP A 10 -8.13 -1.87 -12.19
N THR A 11 -7.13 -2.56 -11.67
CA THR A 11 -6.79 -3.92 -12.09
C THR A 11 -7.44 -4.95 -11.18
N THR A 12 -7.62 -6.17 -11.71
CA THR A 12 -8.12 -7.29 -10.92
C THR A 12 -7.19 -7.62 -9.77
N ASP A 13 -5.89 -7.67 -10.01
CA ASP A 13 -4.90 -7.98 -8.98
C ASP A 13 -4.91 -6.94 -7.85
N GLY A 14 -4.98 -5.66 -8.20
CA GLY A 14 -5.07 -4.59 -7.21
C GLY A 14 -6.31 -4.72 -6.33
N ALA A 15 -7.46 -4.97 -6.95
CA ALA A 15 -8.72 -5.14 -6.23
C ALA A 15 -8.69 -6.36 -5.29
N ILE A 16 -8.13 -7.48 -5.77
CA ILE A 16 -7.98 -8.69 -4.95
C ILE A 16 -7.08 -8.41 -3.74
N GLY A 17 -5.96 -7.72 -3.95
CA GLY A 17 -5.04 -7.39 -2.88
C GLY A 17 -5.68 -6.56 -1.78
N LEU A 18 -6.45 -5.53 -2.15
CA LEU A 18 -7.15 -4.70 -1.17
C LEU A 18 -8.21 -5.50 -0.40
N THR A 19 -8.99 -6.31 -1.11
CA THR A 19 -10.01 -7.16 -0.50
C THR A 19 -9.39 -8.14 0.49
N LEU A 20 -8.30 -8.79 0.10
CA LEU A 20 -7.59 -9.73 0.96
C LEU A 20 -7.08 -9.06 2.23
N ALA A 21 -6.52 -7.85 2.09
CA ALA A 21 -6.03 -7.10 3.24
C ALA A 21 -7.17 -6.71 4.20
N LYS A 22 -8.30 -6.29 3.66
CA LYS A 22 -9.48 -5.96 4.47
C LYS A 22 -9.99 -7.16 5.24
N GLU A 23 -10.18 -8.28 4.55
CA GLU A 23 -10.74 -9.50 5.14
C GLU A 23 -9.78 -10.15 6.14
N GLY A 24 -8.49 -10.08 5.86
CA GLY A 24 -7.46 -10.68 6.70
C GLY A 24 -6.98 -9.80 7.86
N GLY A 25 -7.44 -8.57 7.95
CA GLY A 25 -6.96 -7.64 8.97
C GLY A 25 -5.48 -7.28 8.79
N ALA A 26 -5.00 -7.28 7.56
CA ALA A 26 -3.59 -7.02 7.24
C ALA A 26 -3.32 -5.52 7.08
N ASP A 27 -2.04 -5.16 7.17
CA ASP A 27 -1.56 -3.83 6.77
C ASP A 27 -1.19 -3.85 5.29
N LEU A 28 -1.15 -2.67 4.68
CA LEU A 28 -0.83 -2.52 3.26
C LEU A 28 0.53 -1.89 3.05
N VAL A 29 1.27 -2.43 2.10
CA VAL A 29 2.46 -1.79 1.54
C VAL A 29 2.22 -1.58 0.06
N LEU A 30 2.21 -0.33 -0.38
CA LEU A 30 1.89 0.07 -1.75
C LEU A 30 3.15 0.42 -2.51
N LEU A 31 3.38 -0.29 -3.61
CA LEU A 31 4.58 -0.19 -4.46
C LEU A 31 4.16 0.03 -5.90
N GLN A 32 5.04 0.59 -6.70
CA GLN A 32 4.79 0.76 -8.13
C GLN A 32 3.41 1.38 -8.39
N ASN A 33 2.59 0.80 -9.27
CA ASN A 33 1.26 1.31 -9.57
C ASN A 33 0.26 1.16 -8.41
N GLY A 34 0.57 0.32 -7.43
CA GLY A 34 -0.22 0.20 -6.21
C GLY A 34 -0.26 1.48 -5.38
N VAL A 35 0.71 2.39 -5.57
CA VAL A 35 0.73 3.66 -4.83
C VAL A 35 -0.51 4.53 -5.08
N TYR A 36 -1.21 4.32 -6.19
CA TYR A 36 -2.45 5.04 -6.47
C TYR A 36 -3.57 4.73 -5.48
N PHE A 37 -3.53 3.58 -4.79
CA PHE A 37 -4.46 3.30 -3.69
C PHE A 37 -4.34 4.30 -2.54
N ALA A 38 -3.19 4.94 -2.41
CA ALA A 38 -2.96 5.92 -1.35
C ALA A 38 -3.73 7.22 -1.55
N GLN A 39 -4.26 7.46 -2.75
CA GLN A 39 -5.07 8.64 -3.01
C GLN A 39 -6.36 8.60 -2.18
N LYS A 40 -6.86 9.79 -1.83
CA LYS A 40 -8.08 9.92 -1.02
C LYS A 40 -9.23 9.12 -1.64
N GLU A 41 -10.00 8.48 -0.77
CA GLU A 41 -11.22 7.73 -1.13
C GLU A 41 -10.99 6.41 -1.87
N ARG A 42 -9.75 6.05 -2.19
CA ARG A 42 -9.46 4.82 -2.92
C ARG A 42 -9.57 3.56 -2.05
N MET A 43 -9.25 3.68 -0.76
CA MET A 43 -9.20 2.53 0.15
C MET A 43 -10.52 2.27 0.88
N GLY A 44 -11.47 3.19 0.77
CA GLY A 44 -12.78 3.04 1.41
C GLY A 44 -12.66 2.84 2.92
N THR A 45 -13.23 1.74 3.40
CA THR A 45 -13.29 1.42 4.83
C THR A 45 -12.06 0.68 5.36
N PHE A 46 -10.97 0.60 4.61
CA PHE A 46 -9.77 -0.07 5.07
C PHE A 46 -9.27 0.57 6.38
N SER A 47 -9.01 -0.25 7.40
CA SER A 47 -8.67 0.23 8.74
C SER A 47 -7.24 -0.10 9.20
N GLY A 48 -6.49 -0.84 8.41
CA GLY A 48 -5.10 -1.18 8.73
C GLY A 48 -4.12 -0.04 8.49
N ALA A 49 -2.87 -0.25 8.85
CA ALA A 49 -1.80 0.67 8.50
C ALA A 49 -1.52 0.61 6.99
N VAL A 50 -1.20 1.76 6.40
CA VAL A 50 -0.91 1.86 4.98
C VAL A 50 0.42 2.56 4.79
N TYR A 51 1.33 1.91 4.08
CA TYR A 51 2.65 2.44 3.76
C TYR A 51 2.78 2.59 2.25
N VAL A 52 3.36 3.70 1.81
CA VAL A 52 3.62 3.95 0.40
C VAL A 52 5.12 4.22 0.20
N LEU A 53 5.71 3.57 -0.80
CA LEU A 53 7.13 3.79 -1.11
C LEU A 53 7.30 5.14 -1.78
N ASP A 54 8.13 6.00 -1.19
CA ASP A 54 8.31 7.37 -1.63
C ASP A 54 8.80 7.47 -3.07
N ASP A 55 9.78 6.65 -3.45
CA ASP A 55 10.32 6.65 -4.80
C ASP A 55 9.24 6.40 -5.85
N ASP A 56 8.38 5.42 -5.60
CA ASP A 56 7.30 5.07 -6.53
C ASP A 56 6.21 6.15 -6.57
N LYS A 57 5.92 6.76 -5.41
CA LYS A 57 4.99 7.88 -5.33
C LYS A 57 5.47 9.06 -6.16
N ARG A 58 6.76 9.42 -6.01
CA ARG A 58 7.35 10.55 -6.72
C ARG A 58 7.45 10.32 -8.22
N LEU A 59 7.80 9.09 -8.63
CA LEU A 59 7.87 8.74 -10.05
C LEU A 59 6.52 8.93 -10.75
N ARG A 60 5.42 8.80 -10.02
CA ARG A 60 4.07 8.93 -10.56
C ARG A 60 3.47 10.31 -10.33
N GLY A 61 4.25 11.24 -9.79
CA GLY A 61 3.82 12.62 -9.59
C GLY A 61 2.72 12.80 -8.55
N LEU A 62 2.57 11.86 -7.63
CA LEU A 62 1.54 11.96 -6.59
C LEU A 62 2.00 12.94 -5.50
N LYS A 63 1.14 13.90 -5.19
CA LYS A 63 1.42 14.93 -4.18
C LYS A 63 0.86 14.51 -2.83
N ASP A 64 1.51 14.96 -1.76
CA ASP A 64 1.06 14.68 -0.40
C ASP A 64 -0.38 15.15 -0.18
N SER A 65 -0.77 16.27 -0.78
CA SER A 65 -2.13 16.81 -0.66
C SER A 65 -3.20 15.91 -1.28
N GLU A 66 -2.83 14.98 -2.16
CA GLU A 66 -3.74 14.03 -2.80
C GLU A 66 -3.88 12.73 -2.01
N MET A 67 -3.03 12.52 -1.00
CA MET A 67 -2.97 11.28 -0.24
C MET A 67 -3.98 11.26 0.90
N ASP A 68 -4.47 10.06 1.20
CA ASP A 68 -5.22 9.80 2.42
C ASP A 68 -4.31 10.08 3.64
N GLU A 69 -4.83 10.76 4.65
CA GLU A 69 -4.04 11.13 5.84
C GLU A 69 -3.50 9.95 6.63
N ARG A 70 -4.07 8.75 6.46
CA ARG A 70 -3.61 7.54 7.13
C ARG A 70 -2.33 6.99 6.53
N VAL A 71 -1.99 7.39 5.30
CA VAL A 71 -0.87 6.83 4.56
C VAL A 71 0.44 7.37 5.11
N LYS A 72 1.38 6.45 5.36
CA LYS A 72 2.74 6.79 5.76
C LYS A 72 3.69 6.57 4.59
N THR A 73 4.42 7.61 4.24
CA THR A 73 5.45 7.52 3.19
C THR A 73 6.73 6.94 3.81
N ILE A 74 7.28 5.92 3.16
CA ILE A 74 8.49 5.24 3.63
C ILE A 74 9.54 5.17 2.53
N ASP A 75 10.81 5.06 2.92
CA ASP A 75 11.91 4.80 2.00
C ASP A 75 12.21 3.29 1.93
N TYR A 76 13.20 2.92 1.11
CA TYR A 76 13.60 1.52 0.96
C TYR A 76 14.14 0.91 2.25
N ASP A 77 14.86 1.68 3.06
CA ASP A 77 15.40 1.18 4.33
C ASP A 77 14.26 0.79 5.27
N LYS A 78 13.25 1.65 5.38
CA LYS A 78 12.08 1.37 6.19
C LYS A 78 11.27 0.21 5.64
N LEU A 79 11.15 0.09 4.33
CA LEU A 79 10.50 -1.04 3.69
C LEU A 79 11.19 -2.35 4.07
N THR A 80 12.52 -2.38 4.01
CA THR A 80 13.31 -3.54 4.41
C THR A 80 13.05 -3.90 5.87
N ASP A 81 13.03 -2.92 6.76
CA ASP A 81 12.73 -3.12 8.18
C ASP A 81 11.36 -3.75 8.39
N ILE A 82 10.35 -3.28 7.66
CA ILE A 82 8.98 -3.81 7.77
C ILE A 82 8.94 -5.26 7.31
N ILE A 83 9.58 -5.57 6.18
CA ILE A 83 9.56 -6.93 5.60
C ILE A 83 10.35 -7.90 6.49
N THR A 84 11.48 -7.46 7.04
CA THR A 84 12.35 -8.32 7.86
C THR A 84 11.99 -8.34 9.34
N GLY A 85 11.04 -7.52 9.77
CA GLY A 85 10.65 -7.35 11.18
C GLY A 85 9.77 -8.45 11.74
N GLY A 86 9.63 -9.58 11.07
CA GLY A 86 8.85 -10.71 11.56
C GLY A 86 7.38 -10.69 11.13
N GLU A 87 6.95 -9.66 10.43
CA GLU A 87 5.60 -9.60 9.85
C GLU A 87 5.47 -10.60 8.71
N LYS A 88 4.42 -11.39 8.76
CA LYS A 88 4.13 -12.34 7.69
C LYS A 88 3.57 -11.61 6.48
N VAL A 89 4.21 -11.79 5.31
CA VAL A 89 3.69 -11.29 4.04
C VAL A 89 2.69 -12.31 3.50
N ALA A 90 1.41 -11.92 3.46
CA ALA A 90 0.33 -12.79 3.03
C ALA A 90 0.21 -12.89 1.51
N GLY A 91 0.71 -11.91 0.79
CA GLY A 91 0.69 -11.94 -0.67
C GLY A 91 1.24 -10.67 -1.28
N MET A 92 1.51 -10.77 -2.59
CA MET A 92 1.95 -9.65 -3.40
C MET A 92 1.07 -9.57 -4.65
N PHE A 93 0.40 -8.46 -4.85
CA PHE A 93 -0.58 -8.24 -5.90
C PHE A 93 -0.22 -7.02 -6.74
#